data_7f6afb99da62cc4aa12f917afaa4739d
#
_entry.id   7f6afb99da62cc4aa12f917afaa4739d
#
_cell.length_a   1.000
_cell.length_b   1.000
_cell.length_c   1.000
_cell.angle_alpha   90.00
_cell.angle_beta   90.00
_cell.angle_gamma   90.00
#
_symmetry.space_group_name_H-M   'P 1'
#
loop_
_entity.id
_entity.type
_entity.pdbx_description
1 polymer ?
#
loop_
_entity_poly.entity_id
_entity_poly.type
_entity_poly.pdbx_seq_one_letter_code
_entity_poly.pdbx_strand_id
1 'polypeptide(L)'
;YNVLVESLQNLYHHADLVPKSYHAAKPDRFGLIIMEKTGKGYRITTCNFVMALRIKELEEKLTRINNSTQEEIKELYKDILNHQEITEKGLGGLGLIDMARKTGHRLDYRFKKYDNLHSAFRISAVIVNE
;
A
#
# COMPACT_ATOMS: atom_id res chain seq x y z
N TYR A 1 8.47 -5.26 12.48
CA TYR A 1 7.97 -6.59 12.14
C TYR A 1 6.56 -6.54 11.54
N ASN A 2 5.62 -5.92 12.25
CA ASN A 2 4.24 -5.82 11.80
C ASN A 2 4.09 -5.02 10.50
N VAL A 3 4.89 -3.97 10.32
CA VAL A 3 4.86 -3.16 9.10
C VAL A 3 5.35 -3.96 7.91
N LEU A 4 6.34 -4.82 8.09
CA LEU A 4 6.81 -5.70 7.02
C LEU A 4 5.70 -6.68 6.61
N VAL A 5 5.02 -7.29 7.57
CA VAL A 5 3.89 -8.20 7.29
C VAL A 5 2.77 -7.47 6.55
N GLU A 6 2.40 -6.27 7.01
CA GLU A 6 1.37 -5.46 6.35
C GLU A 6 1.78 -5.08 4.92
N SER A 7 3.05 -4.75 4.70
CA SER A 7 3.57 -4.43 3.37
C SER A 7 3.47 -5.62 2.43
N LEU A 8 3.80 -6.82 2.90
CA LEU A 8 3.68 -8.04 2.11
C LEU A 8 2.22 -8.36 1.80
N GLN A 9 1.33 -8.19 2.78
CA GLN A 9 -0.10 -8.39 2.58
C GLN A 9 -0.68 -7.38 1.59
N ASN A 10 -0.24 -6.13 1.65
CA ASN A 10 -0.66 -5.11 0.69
C ASN A 10 -0.21 -5.44 -0.73
N LEU A 11 1.00 -5.96 -0.91
CA LEU A 11 1.45 -6.45 -2.22
C LEU A 11 0.54 -7.56 -2.72
N TYR A 12 0.21 -8.51 -1.87
CA TYR A 12 -0.66 -9.63 -2.23
C TYR A 12 -2.06 -9.15 -2.62
N HIS A 13 -2.64 -8.22 -1.85
CA HIS A 13 -4.02 -7.80 -2.05
C HIS A 13 -4.19 -6.75 -3.15
N HIS A 14 -3.19 -5.90 -3.39
CA HIS A 14 -3.33 -4.76 -4.29
C HIS A 14 -2.58 -4.90 -5.62
N ALA A 15 -1.67 -5.86 -5.75
CA ALA A 15 -1.00 -6.08 -7.01
C ALA A 15 -1.98 -6.61 -8.05
N ASP A 16 -2.10 -5.92 -9.15
CA ASP A 16 -2.87 -6.37 -10.31
C ASP A 16 -2.00 -7.21 -11.24
N LEU A 17 -2.61 -7.86 -12.21
CA LEU A 17 -1.89 -8.62 -13.21
C LEU A 17 -0.91 -7.71 -13.94
N VAL A 18 0.28 -8.24 -14.23
CA VAL A 18 1.29 -7.47 -14.95
C VAL A 18 0.84 -7.18 -16.39
N PRO A 19 1.33 -6.08 -16.99
CA PRO A 19 1.08 -5.81 -18.39
C PRO A 19 1.60 -6.93 -19.27
N LYS A 20 0.89 -7.25 -20.36
CA LYS A 20 1.30 -8.29 -21.31
C LYS A 20 2.68 -8.03 -21.92
N SER A 21 3.06 -6.76 -22.05
CA SER A 21 4.35 -6.35 -22.57
C SER A 21 5.49 -6.48 -21.55
N TYR A 22 5.19 -6.76 -20.29
CA TYR A 22 6.20 -6.95 -19.26
C TYR A 22 6.74 -8.36 -19.32
N HIS A 23 8.04 -8.48 -19.55
CA HIS A 23 8.69 -9.79 -19.73
C HIS A 23 9.04 -10.43 -18.40
N ALA A 24 8.14 -11.25 -17.89
CA ALA A 24 8.43 -12.13 -16.77
C ALA A 24 8.11 -13.56 -17.18
N ALA A 25 8.82 -14.54 -16.63
CA ALA A 25 8.70 -15.93 -17.04
C ALA A 25 7.30 -16.53 -16.77
N LYS A 26 6.60 -16.05 -15.73
CA LYS A 26 5.22 -16.41 -15.40
C LYS A 26 4.53 -15.25 -14.71
N PRO A 27 4.09 -14.26 -15.46
CA PRO A 27 3.63 -13.03 -14.81
C PRO A 27 2.13 -13.05 -14.56
N ASP A 28 1.70 -13.68 -13.51
CA ASP A 28 0.36 -13.38 -13.05
C ASP A 28 0.38 -12.05 -12.29
N ARG A 29 1.30 -11.93 -11.34
CA ARG A 29 1.49 -10.72 -10.55
C ARG A 29 2.96 -10.51 -10.26
N PHE A 30 3.31 -9.24 -10.04
CA PHE A 30 4.67 -8.87 -9.71
C PHE A 30 4.63 -7.93 -8.50
N GLY A 31 5.52 -8.17 -7.55
CA GLY A 31 5.73 -7.27 -6.44
C GLY A 31 7.20 -7.19 -6.10
N LEU A 32 7.65 -6.00 -5.75
CA LEU A 32 9.00 -5.74 -5.30
C LEU A 32 8.94 -5.10 -3.91
N ILE A 33 9.75 -5.60 -2.99
CA ILE A 33 9.91 -5.01 -1.69
C ILE A 33 11.37 -4.60 -1.49
N ILE A 34 11.57 -3.37 -1.00
CA ILE A 34 12.89 -2.81 -0.73
C ILE A 34 12.91 -2.39 0.73
N MET A 35 13.93 -2.83 1.46
CA MET A 35 14.19 -2.39 2.81
C MET A 35 15.49 -1.60 2.84
N GLU A 36 15.43 -0.39 3.38
CA GLU A 36 16.58 0.49 3.48
C GLU A 36 16.76 0.91 4.93
N LYS A 37 18.00 0.88 5.38
CA LYS A 37 18.35 1.44 6.69
C LYS A 37 18.42 2.96 6.58
N THR A 38 17.74 3.66 7.47
CA THR A 38 17.80 5.11 7.57
C THR A 38 18.60 5.51 8.82
N GLY A 39 18.82 6.79 9.05
CA GLY A 39 19.56 7.24 10.22
C GLY A 39 18.91 6.86 11.55
N LYS A 40 17.58 6.71 11.60
CA LYS A 40 16.83 6.41 12.83
C LYS A 40 16.02 5.12 12.77
N GLY A 41 16.07 4.39 11.68
CA GLY A 41 15.28 3.19 11.56
C GLY A 41 15.36 2.60 10.16
N TYR A 42 14.21 2.25 9.61
CA TYR A 42 14.11 1.59 8.31
C TYR A 42 13.01 2.21 7.46
N ARG A 43 13.21 2.17 6.16
CA ARG A 43 12.16 2.46 5.18
C ARG A 43 11.83 1.17 4.44
N ILE A 44 10.54 0.85 4.38
CA ILE A 44 10.05 -0.25 3.58
C ILE A 44 9.30 0.34 2.40
N THR A 45 9.72 -0.04 1.18
CA THR A 45 9.08 0.39 -0.05
C THR A 45 8.55 -0.84 -0.78
N THR A 46 7.32 -0.78 -1.24
CA THR A 46 6.75 -1.81 -2.10
C THR A 46 6.36 -1.22 -3.43
N CYS A 47 6.52 -2.01 -4.49
CA CYS A 47 6.14 -1.65 -5.85
C CYS A 47 5.34 -2.78 -6.47
N ASN A 48 4.28 -2.43 -7.18
CA ASN A 48 3.48 -3.39 -7.94
C ASN A 48 2.77 -2.65 -9.08
N PHE A 49 2.26 -3.40 -10.05
CA PHE A 49 1.39 -2.83 -11.07
C PHE A 49 -0.03 -2.72 -10.56
N VAL A 50 -0.70 -1.64 -10.95
CA VAL A 50 -2.14 -1.45 -10.72
C VAL A 50 -2.80 -1.03 -12.04
N MET A 51 -4.06 -1.43 -12.20
CA MET A 51 -4.85 -0.96 -13.34
C MET A 51 -5.08 0.55 -13.22
N ALA A 52 -4.95 1.24 -14.33
CA ALA A 52 -5.12 2.70 -14.38
C ALA A 52 -6.46 3.16 -13.79
N LEU A 53 -7.51 2.38 -13.99
CA LEU A 53 -8.83 2.73 -13.47
C LEU A 53 -8.96 2.61 -11.94
N ARG A 54 -7.99 2.00 -11.27
CA ARG A 54 -7.96 1.91 -9.79
C ARG A 54 -7.20 3.05 -9.13
N ILE A 55 -6.45 3.85 -9.90
CA ILE A 55 -5.58 4.90 -9.35
C ILE A 55 -6.38 5.92 -8.55
N LYS A 56 -7.51 6.37 -9.09
CA LYS A 56 -8.34 7.38 -8.41
C LYS A 56 -8.80 6.89 -7.03
N GLU A 57 -9.26 5.66 -6.95
CA GLU A 57 -9.70 5.06 -5.68
C GLU A 57 -8.55 4.97 -4.67
N LEU A 58 -7.37 4.50 -5.12
CA LEU A 58 -6.20 4.40 -4.26
C LEU A 58 -5.71 5.78 -3.80
N GLU A 59 -5.68 6.77 -4.69
CA GLU A 59 -5.29 8.14 -4.34
C GLU A 59 -6.24 8.75 -3.31
N GLU A 60 -7.53 8.56 -3.46
CA GLU A 60 -8.52 9.06 -2.51
C GLU A 60 -8.30 8.46 -1.11
N LYS A 61 -8.07 7.15 -1.05
CA LYS A 61 -7.77 6.47 0.22
C LYS A 61 -6.49 6.99 0.86
N LEU A 62 -5.42 7.09 0.09
CA LEU A 62 -4.12 7.55 0.59
C LEU A 62 -4.15 9.01 1.00
N THR A 63 -4.83 9.86 0.23
CA THR A 63 -5.01 11.28 0.57
C THR A 63 -5.75 11.41 1.90
N ARG A 64 -6.83 10.65 2.06
CA ARG A 64 -7.61 10.65 3.31
C ARG A 64 -6.76 10.21 4.50
N ILE A 65 -6.00 9.13 4.35
CA ILE A 65 -5.11 8.64 5.42
C ILE A 65 -4.07 9.69 5.77
N ASN A 66 -3.41 10.27 4.78
CA ASN A 66 -2.34 11.24 5.01
C ASN A 66 -2.84 12.57 5.59
N ASN A 67 -4.10 12.92 5.38
CA ASN A 67 -4.71 14.12 5.93
C ASN A 67 -5.39 13.88 7.30
N SER A 68 -5.41 12.66 7.79
CA SER A 68 -6.03 12.31 9.05
C SER A 68 -5.02 12.43 10.20
N THR A 69 -5.52 12.84 11.37
CA THR A 69 -4.74 12.77 12.61
C THR A 69 -4.63 11.33 13.08
N GLN A 70 -3.73 11.06 14.03
CA GLN A 70 -3.61 9.71 14.60
C GLN A 70 -4.91 9.25 15.27
N GLU A 71 -5.64 10.15 15.90
CA GLU A 71 -6.95 9.85 16.49
C GLU A 71 -7.98 9.47 15.42
N GLU A 72 -8.01 10.22 14.33
CA GLU A 72 -8.89 9.93 13.20
C GLU A 72 -8.55 8.59 12.53
N ILE A 73 -7.26 8.26 12.42
CA ILE A 73 -6.81 6.96 11.90
C ILE A 73 -7.27 5.82 12.80
N LYS A 74 -7.19 5.98 14.12
CA LYS A 74 -7.71 4.98 15.06
C LYS A 74 -9.20 4.76 14.90
N GLU A 75 -9.98 5.84 14.77
CA GLU A 75 -11.42 5.74 14.55
C GLU A 75 -11.75 5.07 13.22
N LEU A 76 -11.04 5.44 12.17
CA LEU A 76 -11.21 4.85 10.85
C LEU A 76 -10.92 3.34 10.87
N TYR A 77 -9.87 2.94 11.57
CA TYR A 77 -9.51 1.54 11.76
C TYR A 77 -10.63 0.76 12.47
N LYS A 78 -11.16 1.32 13.55
CA LYS A 78 -12.26 0.71 14.31
C LYS A 78 -13.52 0.59 13.46
N ASP A 79 -13.86 1.63 12.72
CA ASP A 79 -15.05 1.64 11.86
C ASP A 79 -14.99 0.54 10.81
N ILE A 80 -13.84 0.36 10.18
CA ILE A 80 -13.65 -0.69 9.18
C ILE A 80 -13.76 -2.07 9.81
N LEU A 81 -13.16 -2.27 10.99
CA LEU A 81 -13.27 -3.53 11.72
C LEU A 81 -14.70 -3.85 12.11
N ASN A 82 -15.47 -2.85 12.54
CA ASN A 82 -16.85 -3.05 13.00
C ASN A 82 -17.83 -3.27 11.85
N HIS A 83 -17.52 -2.73 10.67
CA HIS A 83 -18.36 -2.84 9.48
C HIS A 83 -17.69 -3.73 8.44
N GLN A 84 -17.18 -4.85 8.86
CA GLN A 84 -16.40 -5.76 8.01
C GLN A 84 -17.11 -6.11 6.72
N GLU A 85 -16.72 -5.45 5.65
CA GLU A 85 -16.95 -5.92 4.31
C GLU A 85 -15.69 -6.64 3.85
N ILE A 86 -15.72 -7.96 3.88
CA ILE A 86 -14.66 -8.76 3.32
C ILE A 86 -14.83 -8.73 1.81
N THR A 87 -13.97 -8.00 1.12
CA THR A 87 -13.93 -7.99 -0.32
C THR A 87 -12.98 -9.09 -0.82
N GLU A 88 -12.99 -9.36 -2.12
CA GLU A 88 -12.04 -10.29 -2.75
C GLU A 88 -10.57 -9.90 -2.51
N LYS A 89 -10.32 -8.63 -2.18
CA LYS A 89 -8.99 -8.09 -1.88
C LYS A 89 -8.77 -7.85 -0.39
N GLY A 90 -9.43 -8.61 0.45
CA GLY A 90 -9.30 -8.54 1.90
C GLY A 90 -10.16 -7.44 2.52
N LEU A 91 -9.73 -6.89 3.64
CA LEU A 91 -10.49 -5.90 4.42
C LEU A 91 -10.33 -4.47 3.85
N GLY A 92 -10.64 -4.27 2.57
CA GLY A 92 -10.83 -2.98 1.92
C GLY A 92 -9.96 -1.80 2.39
N GLY A 93 -8.63 -1.86 2.23
CA GLY A 93 -7.74 -0.76 2.61
C GLY A 93 -7.32 -0.75 4.07
N LEU A 94 -7.75 -1.73 4.87
CA LEU A 94 -7.37 -1.81 6.28
C LEU A 94 -5.85 -1.90 6.46
N GLY A 95 -5.16 -2.59 5.55
CA GLY A 95 -3.70 -2.72 5.59
C GLY A 95 -3.00 -1.37 5.47
N LEU A 96 -3.45 -0.49 4.59
CA LEU A 96 -2.88 0.84 4.42
C LEU A 96 -3.11 1.69 5.68
N ILE A 97 -4.31 1.64 6.24
CA ILE A 97 -4.65 2.35 7.47
C ILE A 97 -3.81 1.83 8.63
N ASP A 98 -3.63 0.52 8.71
CA ASP A 98 -2.84 -0.10 9.78
C ASP A 98 -1.36 0.27 9.67
N MET A 99 -0.81 0.36 8.46
CA MET A 99 0.55 0.86 8.25
C MET A 99 0.71 2.28 8.79
N ALA A 100 -0.22 3.18 8.45
CA ALA A 100 -0.19 4.56 8.95
C ALA A 100 -0.33 4.61 10.47
N ARG A 101 -1.20 3.78 11.03
CA ARG A 101 -1.40 3.70 12.48
C ARG A 101 -0.14 3.24 13.21
N LYS A 102 0.53 2.21 12.69
CA LYS A 102 1.70 1.63 13.33
C LYS A 102 2.97 2.46 13.17
N THR A 103 3.11 3.15 12.04
CA THR A 103 4.29 3.99 11.80
C THR A 103 4.16 5.37 12.42
N GLY A 104 2.94 5.87 12.58
CA GLY A 104 2.70 7.23 13.05
C GLY A 104 3.13 8.31 12.06
N HIS A 105 3.43 7.94 10.82
CA HIS A 105 3.90 8.83 9.78
C HIS A 105 3.01 8.77 8.54
N ARG A 106 3.11 9.80 7.72
CA ARG A 106 2.46 9.81 6.43
C ARG A 106 3.04 8.72 5.54
N LEU A 107 2.19 8.13 4.73
CA LEU A 107 2.61 7.18 3.72
C LEU A 107 3.03 7.93 2.46
N ASP A 108 4.22 7.63 1.97
CA ASP A 108 4.75 8.19 0.74
C ASP A 108 4.35 7.30 -0.42
N TYR A 109 3.78 7.85 -1.47
CA TYR A 109 3.34 7.04 -2.59
C TYR A 109 3.53 7.76 -3.91
N ARG A 110 3.64 6.96 -4.98
CA ARG A 110 3.76 7.49 -6.35
C ARG A 110 3.16 6.50 -7.34
N PHE A 111 2.50 7.04 -8.35
CA PHE A 111 2.07 6.30 -9.52
C PHE A 111 2.89 6.73 -10.71
N LYS A 112 3.40 5.76 -11.46
CA LYS A 112 4.13 6.02 -12.70
C LYS A 112 3.45 5.25 -13.83
N LYS A 113 2.97 5.96 -14.84
CA LYS A 113 2.33 5.34 -15.99
C LYS A 113 3.31 4.40 -16.69
N TYR A 114 2.87 3.17 -16.93
CA TYR A 114 3.60 2.18 -17.71
C TYR A 114 3.03 2.07 -19.11
N ASP A 115 1.72 1.87 -19.24
CA ASP A 115 0.98 1.87 -20.51
C ASP A 115 -0.42 2.49 -20.28
N ASN A 116 -1.30 2.39 -21.28
CA ASN A 116 -2.63 2.99 -21.18
C ASN A 116 -3.52 2.34 -20.11
N LEU A 117 -3.25 1.12 -19.73
CA LEU A 117 -4.07 0.34 -18.80
C LEU A 117 -3.42 0.15 -17.43
N HIS A 118 -2.12 0.39 -17.31
CA HIS A 118 -1.34 0.05 -16.11
C HIS A 118 -0.44 1.18 -15.66
N SER A 119 -0.26 1.28 -14.35
CA SER A 119 0.76 2.12 -13.72
C SER A 119 1.55 1.30 -12.72
N ALA A 120 2.79 1.67 -12.51
CA ALA A 120 3.57 1.19 -11.39
C ALA A 120 3.19 1.99 -10.15
N PHE A 121 2.80 1.30 -9.09
CA PHE A 121 2.42 1.89 -7.82
C PHE A 121 3.51 1.61 -6.80
N ARG A 122 4.06 2.68 -6.22
CA ARG A 122 5.06 2.60 -5.16
C ARG A 122 4.50 3.21 -3.90
N ILE A 123 4.67 2.53 -2.76
CA ILE A 123 4.32 3.06 -1.45
C ILE A 123 5.45 2.78 -0.47
N SER A 124 5.79 3.77 0.35
CA SER A 124 6.84 3.67 1.35
C SER A 124 6.32 4.00 2.73
N ALA A 125 6.79 3.27 3.71
CA ALA A 125 6.54 3.54 5.13
C ALA A 125 7.87 3.58 5.88
N VAL A 126 8.00 4.52 6.81
CA VAL A 126 9.19 4.67 7.64
C VAL A 126 8.92 4.13 9.03
N ILE A 127 9.80 3.25 9.49
CA ILE A 127 9.76 2.71 10.84
C ILE A 127 10.92 3.31 11.61
N VAL A 128 10.62 4.01 12.71
CA VAL A 128 11.63 4.63 13.56
C VAL A 128 11.91 3.70 14.73
N ASN A 129 13.20 3.39 14.94
CA ASN A 129 13.63 2.68 16.14
C ASN A 129 13.62 3.64 17.32
N GLU A 130 13.04 3.21 18.39
CA GLU A 130 13.07 3.93 19.67
C GLU A 130 14.29 3.56 20.48
#